data_578144067b44f45f12fd8e5e433de287
#
_entry.id   578144067b44f45f12fd8e5e433de287
#
_cell.length_a   1.000
_cell.length_b   1.000
_cell.length_c   1.000
_cell.angle_alpha   90.00
_cell.angle_beta   90.00
_cell.angle_gamma   90.00
#
_symmetry.space_group_name_H-M   'P 1'
#
loop_
_entity.id
_entity.type
_entity.pdbx_description
1 polymer ?
#
loop_
_entity_poly.entity_id
_entity_poly.type
_entity_poly.pdbx_seq_one_letter_code
_entity_poly.pdbx_strand_id
1 'polypeptide(L)'
;MSKLRILAVGGRHSGVTYHRLALPLSIMAKEYCLITDTLSEELLIEKQINVLVINRFCEVVPLTEIVKWRSKLGFKLIIDIDDYWELFTQHLSYPTYRLNGIPNLIKSYIRFADLVTCTHSRLYYEIIKINKNCEIIPNGLPFDKDQFVNNKIEHDKINIAHTGSITHFPDIKQLKNPILVLSKSKSFKESCRMLLCGWHDYNKWHWDQIGNIYTANKTLNYKIQEALPVDLYMNHYAEADMLLCPLLDNRFNRLKSNLKALEAGVRYIPILAYNRDPYADIPTIFHVDNWERDIKRMAFSVQMRNDYGQRNGEYVREHYDLFKINETRFAIYSKLIE
;
A
#
# COMPACT_ATOMS: atom_id res chain seq x y z
N MET A 1 -35.66 0.98 -0.85
CA MET A 1 -34.26 0.46 -0.93
C MET A 1 -33.79 0.17 0.48
N SER A 2 -33.28 -1.03 0.73
CA SER A 2 -32.69 -1.39 2.03
C SER A 2 -31.44 -0.50 2.27
N LYS A 3 -31.33 0.07 3.47
CA LYS A 3 -30.17 0.89 3.83
C LYS A 3 -28.91 0.02 3.89
N LEU A 4 -27.82 0.45 3.27
CA LEU A 4 -26.54 -0.25 3.32
C LEU A 4 -25.97 -0.23 4.75
N ARG A 5 -25.65 -1.41 5.30
CA ARG A 5 -25.11 -1.62 6.64
C ARG A 5 -23.89 -2.54 6.55
N ILE A 6 -22.72 -1.96 6.60
CA ILE A 6 -21.44 -2.63 6.31
C ILE A 6 -20.73 -2.97 7.62
N LEU A 7 -20.28 -4.22 7.75
CA LEU A 7 -19.23 -4.62 8.68
C LEU A 7 -17.96 -4.92 7.88
N ALA A 8 -16.88 -4.20 8.17
CA ALA A 8 -15.58 -4.45 7.59
C ALA A 8 -14.66 -5.12 8.63
N VAL A 9 -14.06 -6.24 8.25
CA VAL A 9 -13.18 -7.03 9.13
C VAL A 9 -11.77 -7.04 8.59
N GLY A 10 -10.81 -6.67 9.44
CA GLY A 10 -9.39 -6.68 9.12
C GLY A 10 -8.54 -6.20 10.30
N GLY A 11 -7.23 -6.47 10.26
CA GLY A 11 -6.31 -6.07 11.32
C GLY A 11 -6.24 -4.55 11.49
N ARG A 12 -6.60 -4.02 12.66
CA ARG A 12 -6.68 -2.58 12.94
C ARG A 12 -5.40 -1.80 12.65
N HIS A 13 -4.25 -2.43 12.85
CA HIS A 13 -2.93 -1.81 12.65
C HIS A 13 -2.31 -2.13 11.28
N SER A 14 -3.03 -2.80 10.41
CA SER A 14 -2.58 -3.12 9.06
C SER A 14 -2.71 -1.90 8.15
N GLY A 15 -1.63 -1.47 7.52
CA GLY A 15 -1.68 -0.41 6.50
C GLY A 15 -2.60 -0.79 5.32
N VAL A 16 -2.68 -2.08 4.97
CA VAL A 16 -3.59 -2.57 3.95
C VAL A 16 -5.05 -2.39 4.37
N THR A 17 -5.42 -2.88 5.54
CA THR A 17 -6.79 -2.69 6.07
C THR A 17 -7.14 -1.22 6.19
N TYR A 18 -6.19 -0.38 6.60
CA TYR A 18 -6.40 1.07 6.68
C TYR A 18 -6.78 1.65 5.33
N HIS A 19 -5.96 1.46 4.29
CA HIS A 19 -6.21 2.06 2.98
C HIS A 19 -7.36 1.41 2.21
N ARG A 20 -7.63 0.13 2.44
CA ARG A 20 -8.68 -0.59 1.71
C ARG A 20 -10.06 -0.53 2.36
N LEU A 21 -10.10 -0.51 3.70
CA LEU A 21 -11.35 -0.59 4.46
C LEU A 21 -11.55 0.60 5.39
N ALA A 22 -10.65 0.83 6.36
CA ALA A 22 -10.89 1.79 7.42
C ALA A 22 -11.03 3.22 6.91
N LEU A 23 -10.07 3.71 6.16
CA LEU A 23 -10.08 5.06 5.61
C LEU A 23 -11.25 5.30 4.63
N PRO A 24 -11.48 4.43 3.62
CA PRO A 24 -12.62 4.63 2.71
C PRO A 24 -13.97 4.60 3.40
N LEU A 25 -14.19 3.62 4.28
CA LEU A 25 -15.50 3.44 4.91
C LEU A 25 -15.80 4.48 5.99
N SER A 26 -14.77 5.02 6.67
CA SER A 26 -14.96 6.12 7.63
C SER A 26 -15.51 7.41 6.98
N ILE A 27 -15.25 7.59 5.68
CA ILE A 27 -15.70 8.76 4.90
C ILE A 27 -17.10 8.54 4.31
N MET A 28 -17.59 7.30 4.24
CA MET A 28 -18.93 6.96 3.73
C MET A 28 -20.03 7.30 4.76
N ALA A 29 -20.07 8.54 5.25
CA ALA A 29 -20.84 8.98 6.41
C ALA A 29 -22.37 8.84 6.30
N LYS A 30 -22.93 8.49 5.15
CA LYS A 30 -24.40 8.33 4.94
C LYS A 30 -24.89 6.93 5.32
N GLU A 31 -23.99 5.98 5.53
CA GLU A 31 -24.29 4.58 5.75
C GLU A 31 -23.69 4.10 7.09
N TYR A 32 -24.28 3.04 7.62
CA TYR A 32 -23.70 2.44 8.81
C TYR A 32 -22.49 1.60 8.41
N CYS A 33 -21.30 2.04 8.82
CA CYS A 33 -20.06 1.31 8.62
C CYS A 33 -19.39 1.06 9.98
N LEU A 34 -19.14 -0.19 10.30
CA LEU A 34 -18.36 -0.62 11.46
C LEU A 34 -17.08 -1.30 10.97
N ILE A 35 -15.95 -0.90 11.52
CA ILE A 35 -14.64 -1.47 11.21
C ILE A 35 -14.12 -2.15 12.47
N THR A 36 -13.80 -3.45 12.37
CA THR A 36 -13.41 -4.27 13.52
C THR A 36 -12.38 -5.34 13.15
N ASP A 37 -11.66 -5.80 14.14
CA ASP A 37 -10.81 -7.00 14.11
C ASP A 37 -11.50 -8.23 14.68
N THR A 38 -12.76 -8.08 15.14
CA THR A 38 -13.59 -9.18 15.67
C THR A 38 -14.76 -9.46 14.73
N LEU A 39 -15.24 -10.69 14.74
CA LEU A 39 -16.42 -11.11 13.98
C LEU A 39 -17.18 -12.18 14.76
N SER A 40 -18.48 -11.99 14.92
CA SER A 40 -19.37 -13.00 15.50
C SER A 40 -20.77 -12.94 14.87
N GLU A 41 -21.54 -14.00 15.01
CA GLU A 41 -22.93 -14.05 14.53
C GLU A 41 -23.80 -13.02 15.26
N GLU A 42 -23.62 -12.88 16.56
CA GLU A 42 -24.35 -11.92 17.39
C GLU A 42 -24.13 -10.49 16.93
N LEU A 43 -22.87 -10.13 16.58
CA LEU A 43 -22.55 -8.81 16.07
C LEU A 43 -23.25 -8.53 14.72
N LEU A 44 -23.29 -9.52 13.82
CA LEU A 44 -23.98 -9.39 12.54
C LEU A 44 -25.49 -9.15 12.74
N ILE A 45 -26.12 -9.86 13.67
CA ILE A 45 -27.54 -9.73 14.03
C ILE A 45 -27.81 -8.40 14.70
N GLU A 46 -27.08 -8.07 15.78
CA GLU A 46 -27.27 -6.83 16.56
C GLU A 46 -27.17 -5.58 15.68
N LYS A 47 -26.18 -5.56 14.79
CA LYS A 47 -25.95 -4.42 13.88
C LYS A 47 -26.75 -4.53 12.57
N GLN A 48 -27.56 -5.57 12.39
CA GLN A 48 -28.36 -5.81 11.18
C GLN A 48 -27.52 -5.68 9.89
N ILE A 49 -26.36 -6.31 9.88
CA ILE A 49 -25.39 -6.21 8.78
C ILE A 49 -25.96 -6.89 7.53
N ASN A 50 -25.97 -6.17 6.39
CA ASN A 50 -26.36 -6.71 5.10
C ASN A 50 -25.18 -6.84 4.11
N VAL A 51 -24.02 -6.26 4.45
CA VAL A 51 -22.75 -6.42 3.70
C VAL A 51 -21.61 -6.68 4.68
N LEU A 52 -20.96 -7.83 4.54
CA LEU A 52 -19.71 -8.18 5.23
C LEU A 52 -18.55 -8.02 4.26
N VAL A 53 -17.58 -7.15 4.60
CA VAL A 53 -16.37 -6.94 3.79
C VAL A 53 -15.15 -7.47 4.56
N ILE A 54 -14.37 -8.35 3.93
CA ILE A 54 -13.16 -8.92 4.53
C ILE A 54 -11.98 -8.65 3.62
N ASN A 55 -10.88 -8.12 4.18
CA ASN A 55 -9.63 -7.98 3.44
C ASN A 55 -8.90 -9.33 3.41
N ARG A 56 -8.70 -9.88 2.22
CA ARG A 56 -8.04 -11.16 1.91
C ARG A 56 -8.73 -12.37 2.55
N PHE A 57 -8.66 -12.51 3.87
CA PHE A 57 -9.29 -13.58 4.65
C PHE A 57 -9.47 -13.15 6.12
N CYS A 58 -10.33 -13.84 6.84
CA CYS A 58 -10.55 -13.62 8.27
C CYS A 58 -9.67 -14.58 9.08
N GLU A 59 -8.91 -14.05 10.04
CA GLU A 59 -8.04 -14.85 10.90
C GLU A 59 -8.78 -15.40 12.14
N VAL A 60 -9.86 -14.72 12.55
CA VAL A 60 -10.55 -15.02 13.83
C VAL A 60 -11.73 -15.98 13.67
N VAL A 61 -12.31 -16.09 12.48
CA VAL A 61 -13.44 -16.96 12.20
C VAL A 61 -13.20 -17.78 10.92
N PRO A 62 -13.36 -19.12 10.97
CA PRO A 62 -13.23 -19.95 9.77
C PRO A 62 -14.24 -19.58 8.68
N LEU A 63 -13.85 -19.69 7.43
CA LEU A 63 -14.72 -19.43 6.28
C LEU A 63 -16.01 -20.27 6.31
N THR A 64 -15.94 -21.50 6.80
CA THR A 64 -17.09 -22.38 6.94
C THR A 64 -18.19 -21.82 7.85
N GLU A 65 -17.81 -21.17 8.95
CA GLU A 65 -18.78 -20.50 9.83
C GLU A 65 -19.36 -19.24 9.16
N ILE A 66 -18.54 -18.43 8.51
CA ILE A 66 -19.01 -17.26 7.76
C ILE A 66 -20.04 -17.66 6.69
N VAL A 67 -19.80 -18.76 5.97
CA VAL A 67 -20.71 -19.28 4.96
C VAL A 67 -22.03 -19.77 5.59
N LYS A 68 -21.98 -20.44 6.76
CA LYS A 68 -23.20 -20.83 7.49
C LYS A 68 -24.00 -19.59 7.92
N TRP A 69 -23.36 -18.60 8.53
CA TRP A 69 -24.03 -17.36 8.94
C TRP A 69 -24.62 -16.62 7.74
N ARG A 70 -23.89 -16.55 6.61
CA ARG A 70 -24.43 -15.97 5.39
C ARG A 70 -25.73 -16.66 4.92
N SER A 71 -25.74 -17.99 4.93
CA SER A 71 -26.92 -18.75 4.55
C SER A 71 -28.13 -18.54 5.48
N LYS A 72 -27.85 -18.27 6.77
CA LYS A 72 -28.87 -18.02 7.79
C LYS A 72 -29.37 -16.57 7.79
N LEU A 73 -28.46 -15.61 7.66
CA LEU A 73 -28.73 -14.17 7.86
C LEU A 73 -28.94 -13.40 6.55
N GLY A 74 -28.54 -13.95 5.41
CA GLY A 74 -28.78 -13.37 4.08
C GLY A 74 -27.88 -12.19 3.71
N PHE A 75 -26.81 -11.89 4.47
CA PHE A 75 -25.88 -10.81 4.10
C PHE A 75 -25.05 -11.17 2.86
N LYS A 76 -24.53 -10.16 2.18
CA LYS A 76 -23.59 -10.30 1.06
C LYS A 76 -22.15 -10.29 1.56
N LEU A 77 -21.34 -11.21 1.03
CA LEU A 77 -19.91 -11.33 1.35
C LEU A 77 -19.07 -10.70 0.25
N ILE A 78 -18.32 -9.64 0.61
CA ILE A 78 -17.32 -9.00 -0.26
C ILE A 78 -15.93 -9.37 0.23
N ILE A 79 -15.06 -9.81 -0.66
CA ILE A 79 -13.65 -10.02 -0.37
C ILE A 79 -12.83 -8.97 -1.11
N ASP A 80 -12.08 -8.17 -0.36
CA ASP A 80 -11.20 -7.15 -0.91
C ASP A 80 -9.76 -7.68 -1.05
N ILE A 81 -9.20 -7.59 -2.24
CA ILE A 81 -7.85 -8.08 -2.58
C ILE A 81 -7.00 -6.92 -3.07
N ASP A 82 -5.93 -6.63 -2.36
CA ASP A 82 -4.99 -5.54 -2.64
C ASP A 82 -3.70 -5.97 -3.33
N ASP A 83 -3.19 -7.15 -2.96
CA ASP A 83 -1.96 -7.76 -3.48
C ASP A 83 -2.21 -9.21 -3.95
N TYR A 84 -1.34 -9.71 -4.80
CA TYR A 84 -1.36 -11.10 -5.21
C TYR A 84 -1.13 -12.06 -4.03
N TRP A 85 -1.83 -13.16 -3.99
CA TRP A 85 -1.83 -14.10 -2.87
C TRP A 85 -0.64 -15.08 -2.85
N GLU A 86 0.14 -15.18 -3.93
CA GLU A 86 1.33 -16.03 -3.97
C GLU A 86 2.59 -15.18 -3.86
N LEU A 87 3.33 -15.37 -2.78
CA LEU A 87 4.59 -14.69 -2.55
C LEU A 87 5.73 -15.35 -3.35
N PHE A 88 6.73 -14.57 -3.75
CA PHE A 88 7.96 -15.11 -4.33
C PHE A 88 8.89 -15.67 -3.24
N THR A 89 9.77 -16.60 -3.61
CA THR A 89 10.56 -17.42 -2.65
C THR A 89 11.47 -16.61 -1.72
N GLN A 90 11.95 -15.43 -2.17
CA GLN A 90 12.81 -14.57 -1.35
C GLN A 90 12.00 -13.62 -0.44
N HIS A 91 10.68 -13.58 -0.54
CA HIS A 91 9.84 -12.76 0.36
C HIS A 91 9.93 -13.28 1.79
N LEU A 92 10.12 -12.38 2.76
CA LEU A 92 10.36 -12.78 4.15
C LEU A 92 9.24 -13.64 4.75
N SER A 93 8.01 -13.39 4.36
CA SER A 93 6.84 -14.16 4.81
C SER A 93 6.57 -15.43 3.99
N TYR A 94 7.37 -15.73 2.96
CA TYR A 94 7.11 -16.88 2.09
C TYR A 94 7.03 -18.22 2.84
N PRO A 95 7.96 -18.54 3.78
CA PRO A 95 7.90 -19.80 4.51
C PRO A 95 6.59 -19.94 5.31
N THR A 96 6.20 -18.89 6.03
CA THR A 96 4.95 -18.86 6.84
C THR A 96 3.71 -18.97 5.95
N TYR A 97 3.65 -18.25 4.84
CA TYR A 97 2.54 -18.32 3.88
C TYR A 97 2.37 -19.73 3.31
N ARG A 98 3.48 -20.37 2.94
CA ARG A 98 3.45 -21.71 2.38
C ARG A 98 3.06 -22.76 3.42
N LEU A 99 3.64 -22.69 4.62
CA LEU A 99 3.36 -23.63 5.72
C LEU A 99 1.88 -23.60 6.12
N ASN A 100 1.31 -22.39 6.21
CA ASN A 100 -0.07 -22.20 6.64
C ASN A 100 -1.09 -22.26 5.50
N GLY A 101 -0.67 -22.57 4.27
CA GLY A 101 -1.57 -22.69 3.12
C GLY A 101 -2.33 -21.41 2.76
N ILE A 102 -1.80 -20.23 3.14
CA ILE A 102 -2.47 -18.93 2.98
C ILE A 102 -2.93 -18.67 1.54
N PRO A 103 -2.16 -18.99 0.47
CA PRO A 103 -2.63 -18.80 -0.90
C PRO A 103 -3.93 -19.53 -1.21
N ASN A 104 -4.07 -20.78 -0.75
CA ASN A 104 -5.28 -21.57 -0.96
C ASN A 104 -6.44 -21.05 -0.11
N LEU A 105 -6.15 -20.59 1.11
CA LEU A 105 -7.15 -19.96 1.97
C LEU A 105 -7.72 -18.71 1.29
N ILE A 106 -6.90 -17.79 0.79
CA ILE A 106 -7.36 -16.59 0.07
C ILE A 106 -8.17 -16.99 -1.17
N LYS A 107 -7.71 -17.96 -1.97
CA LYS A 107 -8.48 -18.45 -3.13
C LYS A 107 -9.86 -19.01 -2.73
N SER A 108 -9.98 -19.63 -1.55
CA SER A 108 -11.27 -20.09 -1.04
C SER A 108 -12.20 -18.93 -0.71
N TYR A 109 -11.69 -17.88 -0.05
CA TYR A 109 -12.47 -16.67 0.21
C TYR A 109 -12.93 -16.00 -1.10
N ILE A 110 -12.03 -15.85 -2.08
CA ILE A 110 -12.37 -15.33 -3.42
C ILE A 110 -13.50 -16.16 -4.05
N ARG A 111 -13.43 -17.49 -3.98
CA ARG A 111 -14.43 -18.40 -4.59
C ARG A 111 -15.81 -18.26 -3.96
N PHE A 112 -15.88 -18.09 -2.64
CA PHE A 112 -17.14 -18.02 -1.89
C PHE A 112 -17.75 -16.61 -1.80
N ALA A 113 -17.03 -15.57 -2.24
CA ALA A 113 -17.51 -14.20 -2.24
C ALA A 113 -18.70 -14.00 -3.22
N ASP A 114 -19.67 -13.18 -2.81
CA ASP A 114 -20.69 -12.66 -3.72
C ASP A 114 -20.09 -11.63 -4.67
N LEU A 115 -19.08 -10.88 -4.19
CA LEU A 115 -18.30 -9.92 -4.96
C LEU A 115 -16.86 -9.92 -4.47
N VAL A 116 -15.91 -9.80 -5.39
CA VAL A 116 -14.52 -9.51 -5.07
C VAL A 116 -14.20 -8.09 -5.52
N THR A 117 -13.52 -7.30 -4.68
CA THR A 117 -12.99 -6.00 -5.09
C THR A 117 -11.46 -6.05 -5.14
N CYS A 118 -10.86 -5.36 -6.10
CA CYS A 118 -9.40 -5.31 -6.22
C CYS A 118 -8.90 -3.94 -6.68
N THR A 119 -7.59 -3.73 -6.62
CA THR A 119 -6.98 -2.40 -6.80
C THR A 119 -6.77 -1.99 -8.26
N HIS A 120 -6.58 -2.92 -9.19
CA HIS A 120 -6.22 -2.64 -10.58
C HIS A 120 -6.51 -3.81 -11.53
N SER A 121 -6.47 -3.55 -12.83
CA SER A 121 -6.83 -4.50 -13.90
C SER A 121 -5.99 -5.78 -13.91
N ARG A 122 -4.69 -5.71 -13.66
CA ARG A 122 -3.82 -6.90 -13.64
C ARG A 122 -4.26 -7.90 -12.57
N LEU A 123 -4.59 -7.41 -11.37
CA LEU A 123 -5.09 -8.26 -10.29
C LEU A 123 -6.51 -8.77 -10.60
N TYR A 124 -7.35 -7.94 -11.21
CA TYR A 124 -8.66 -8.33 -11.71
C TYR A 124 -8.57 -9.56 -12.62
N TYR A 125 -7.67 -9.57 -13.60
CA TYR A 125 -7.50 -10.72 -14.51
C TYR A 125 -7.02 -12.00 -13.82
N GLU A 126 -6.39 -11.92 -12.66
CA GLU A 126 -6.08 -13.10 -11.85
C GLU A 126 -7.31 -13.58 -11.06
N ILE A 127 -8.09 -12.66 -10.52
CA ILE A 127 -9.27 -12.97 -9.70
C ILE A 127 -10.40 -13.59 -10.53
N ILE A 128 -10.68 -13.07 -11.73
CA ILE A 128 -11.78 -13.58 -12.57
C ILE A 128 -11.58 -15.02 -13.05
N LYS A 129 -10.37 -15.57 -12.90
CA LYS A 129 -10.12 -17.01 -13.11
C LYS A 129 -10.74 -17.86 -12.01
N ILE A 130 -11.05 -17.27 -10.84
CA ILE A 130 -11.59 -17.95 -9.65
C ILE A 130 -13.03 -17.54 -9.40
N ASN A 131 -13.35 -16.24 -9.48
CA ASN A 131 -14.67 -15.67 -9.28
C ASN A 131 -14.94 -14.58 -10.34
N LYS A 132 -15.99 -14.77 -11.15
CA LYS A 132 -16.36 -13.85 -12.24
C LYS A 132 -16.94 -12.52 -11.74
N ASN A 133 -17.47 -12.49 -10.51
CA ASN A 133 -18.01 -11.29 -9.88
C ASN A 133 -16.87 -10.50 -9.24
N CYS A 134 -16.15 -9.73 -10.01
CA CYS A 134 -15.03 -8.91 -9.57
C CYS A 134 -15.17 -7.49 -10.09
N GLU A 135 -14.87 -6.52 -9.25
CA GLU A 135 -14.87 -5.08 -9.58
C GLU A 135 -13.55 -4.43 -9.19
N ILE A 136 -13.12 -3.47 -10.00
CA ILE A 136 -11.90 -2.71 -9.72
C ILE A 136 -12.28 -1.46 -8.92
N ILE A 137 -11.78 -1.39 -7.69
CA ILE A 137 -11.85 -0.21 -6.84
C ILE A 137 -10.44 0.17 -6.46
N PRO A 138 -9.80 1.15 -7.12
CA PRO A 138 -8.43 1.52 -6.84
C PRO A 138 -8.24 2.04 -5.42
N ASN A 139 -7.00 2.13 -4.96
CA ASN A 139 -6.71 2.92 -3.76
C ASN A 139 -7.02 4.39 -4.04
N GLY A 140 -7.49 5.10 -3.01
CA GLY A 140 -7.69 6.54 -3.08
C GLY A 140 -7.23 7.19 -1.79
N LEU A 141 -6.90 8.48 -1.86
CA LEU A 141 -6.48 9.27 -0.71
C LEU A 141 -7.38 10.51 -0.57
N PRO A 142 -7.73 10.89 0.67
CA PRO A 142 -8.50 12.11 0.93
C PRO A 142 -7.53 13.31 0.98
N PHE A 143 -7.13 13.80 -0.20
CA PHE A 143 -6.20 14.91 -0.30
C PHE A 143 -6.65 16.12 0.52
N ASP A 144 -5.68 16.80 1.13
CA ASP A 144 -5.83 17.99 1.97
C ASP A 144 -6.65 17.78 3.26
N LYS A 145 -6.73 16.51 3.71
CA LYS A 145 -7.37 16.14 4.98
C LYS A 145 -6.45 15.30 5.85
N ASP A 146 -6.55 15.49 7.15
CA ASP A 146 -5.82 14.73 8.18
C ASP A 146 -4.31 14.62 7.86
N GLN A 147 -3.76 13.41 7.83
CA GLN A 147 -2.36 13.19 7.49
C GLN A 147 -2.03 13.42 6.00
N PHE A 148 -3.02 13.56 5.11
CA PHE A 148 -2.86 13.69 3.66
C PHE A 148 -2.76 15.15 3.18
N VAL A 149 -2.18 16.00 4.01
CA VAL A 149 -1.90 17.41 3.71
C VAL A 149 -0.45 17.58 3.24
N ASN A 150 -0.17 18.57 2.41
CA ASN A 150 1.18 18.89 1.98
C ASN A 150 1.90 19.77 3.01
N ASN A 151 2.41 19.16 4.08
CA ASN A 151 3.16 19.83 5.15
C ASN A 151 4.64 19.42 5.09
N LYS A 152 5.39 19.91 4.10
CA LYS A 152 6.84 19.69 4.02
C LYS A 152 7.56 20.39 5.17
N ILE A 153 8.59 19.73 5.68
CA ILE A 153 9.51 20.26 6.70
C ILE A 153 10.82 20.64 6.00
N GLU A 154 11.24 21.89 6.18
CA GLU A 154 12.53 22.37 5.67
C GLU A 154 13.70 21.69 6.38
N HIS A 155 14.78 21.44 5.64
CA HIS A 155 15.99 20.78 6.13
C HIS A 155 17.22 21.20 5.33
N ASP A 156 18.40 20.89 5.87
CA ASP A 156 19.70 21.34 5.37
C ASP A 156 20.31 20.47 4.26
N LYS A 157 19.79 19.26 4.07
CA LYS A 157 20.30 18.25 3.11
C LYS A 157 19.19 17.70 2.25
N ILE A 158 19.56 17.20 1.08
CA ILE A 158 18.64 16.50 0.19
C ILE A 158 18.32 15.13 0.79
N ASN A 159 17.09 14.94 1.24
CA ASN A 159 16.62 13.72 1.87
C ASN A 159 16.11 12.72 0.85
N ILE A 160 16.82 11.61 0.73
CA ILE A 160 16.47 10.48 -0.16
C ILE A 160 15.81 9.41 0.70
N ALA A 161 14.49 9.26 0.53
CA ALA A 161 13.70 8.45 1.43
C ALA A 161 13.50 7.01 0.96
N HIS A 162 13.46 6.12 1.93
CA HIS A 162 12.84 4.80 1.85
C HIS A 162 11.69 4.74 2.86
N THR A 163 10.50 4.40 2.39
CA THR A 163 9.33 4.14 3.23
C THR A 163 8.85 2.71 3.02
N GLY A 164 8.47 2.01 4.07
CA GLY A 164 7.91 0.66 3.95
C GLY A 164 8.44 -0.32 5.00
N SER A 165 8.00 -1.56 4.88
CA SER A 165 8.34 -2.62 5.82
C SER A 165 9.60 -3.40 5.41
N ILE A 166 10.10 -4.22 6.33
CA ILE A 166 11.21 -5.15 6.08
C ILE A 166 10.94 -6.16 4.96
N THR A 167 9.68 -6.37 4.58
CA THR A 167 9.31 -7.30 3.49
C THR A 167 9.89 -6.88 2.14
N HIS A 168 10.26 -5.61 1.98
CA HIS A 168 10.97 -5.08 0.82
C HIS A 168 12.49 -5.33 0.85
N PHE A 169 13.02 -6.01 1.86
CA PHE A 169 14.46 -6.29 1.93
C PHE A 169 15.05 -6.95 0.65
N PRO A 170 14.39 -7.95 0.03
CA PRO A 170 14.88 -8.49 -1.24
C PRO A 170 14.94 -7.44 -2.37
N ASP A 171 13.95 -6.55 -2.43
CA ASP A 171 13.89 -5.48 -3.42
C ASP A 171 15.03 -4.46 -3.22
N ILE A 172 15.29 -4.10 -1.97
CA ILE A 172 16.30 -3.11 -1.57
C ILE A 172 17.72 -3.58 -1.89
N LYS A 173 18.00 -4.88 -1.91
CA LYS A 173 19.31 -5.41 -2.25
C LYS A 173 19.86 -4.93 -3.59
N GLN A 174 18.99 -4.56 -4.54
CA GLN A 174 19.39 -4.00 -5.82
C GLN A 174 20.13 -2.66 -5.68
N LEU A 175 19.88 -1.92 -4.61
CA LEU A 175 20.50 -0.62 -4.35
C LEU A 175 21.90 -0.73 -3.73
N LYS A 176 22.34 -1.91 -3.30
CA LYS A 176 23.61 -2.08 -2.58
C LYS A 176 24.81 -1.48 -3.34
N ASN A 177 25.01 -1.88 -4.59
CA ASN A 177 26.13 -1.38 -5.40
C ASN A 177 25.94 0.08 -5.82
N PRO A 178 24.78 0.53 -6.34
CA PRO A 178 24.54 1.93 -6.63
C PRO A 178 24.83 2.87 -5.45
N ILE A 179 24.33 2.55 -4.27
CA ILE A 179 24.55 3.39 -3.08
C ILE A 179 26.03 3.35 -2.64
N LEU A 180 26.69 2.19 -2.75
CA LEU A 180 28.13 2.11 -2.46
C LEU A 180 28.96 2.99 -3.40
N VAL A 181 28.61 3.08 -4.69
CA VAL A 181 29.30 3.99 -5.62
C VAL A 181 29.00 5.45 -5.28
N LEU A 182 27.75 5.80 -5.02
CA LEU A 182 27.38 7.15 -4.59
C LEU A 182 28.11 7.59 -3.31
N SER A 183 28.36 6.66 -2.39
CA SER A 183 29.08 6.94 -1.14
C SER A 183 30.55 7.34 -1.33
N LYS A 184 31.13 7.13 -2.52
CA LYS A 184 32.48 7.58 -2.86
C LYS A 184 32.52 9.06 -3.32
N SER A 185 31.37 9.61 -3.71
CA SER A 185 31.26 11.01 -4.13
C SER A 185 31.25 11.96 -2.93
N LYS A 186 32.25 12.87 -2.86
CA LYS A 186 32.33 13.88 -1.79
C LYS A 186 31.07 14.76 -1.79
N SER A 187 30.68 15.29 -2.94
CA SER A 187 29.49 16.14 -3.06
C SER A 187 28.21 15.44 -2.61
N PHE A 188 28.05 14.14 -2.95
CA PHE A 188 26.87 13.38 -2.52
C PHE A 188 26.84 13.19 -1.01
N LYS A 189 27.96 12.87 -0.38
CA LYS A 189 28.07 12.75 1.09
C LYS A 189 27.75 14.06 1.83
N GLU A 190 28.22 15.18 1.29
CA GLU A 190 28.03 16.49 1.91
C GLU A 190 26.58 17.00 1.75
N SER A 191 25.95 16.78 0.59
CA SER A 191 24.64 17.36 0.25
C SER A 191 23.46 16.46 0.52
N CYS A 192 23.65 15.13 0.57
CA CYS A 192 22.54 14.18 0.67
C CYS A 192 22.49 13.48 2.04
N ARG A 193 21.28 13.07 2.41
CA ARG A 193 21.01 12.25 3.60
C ARG A 193 20.02 11.15 3.23
N MET A 194 20.28 9.92 3.66
CA MET A 194 19.35 8.82 3.53
C MET A 194 18.31 8.87 4.66
N LEU A 195 17.04 8.88 4.32
CA LEU A 195 15.92 8.90 5.27
C LEU A 195 15.28 7.52 5.31
N LEU A 196 15.43 6.79 6.43
CA LEU A 196 14.96 5.42 6.61
C LEU A 196 13.72 5.45 7.50
N CYS A 197 12.54 5.27 6.89
CA CYS A 197 11.26 5.40 7.56
C CYS A 197 10.60 4.05 7.80
N GLY A 198 10.00 3.89 8.98
CA GLY A 198 9.30 2.68 9.38
C GLY A 198 10.18 1.71 10.18
N TRP A 199 11.29 2.20 10.73
CA TRP A 199 12.16 1.40 11.59
C TRP A 199 11.41 0.87 12.81
N HIS A 200 11.65 -0.41 13.12
CA HIS A 200 11.07 -1.05 14.30
C HIS A 200 12.08 -2.01 14.93
N ASP A 201 12.20 -2.02 16.24
CA ASP A 201 13.10 -2.94 16.97
C ASP A 201 12.75 -4.41 16.74
N TYR A 202 11.48 -4.70 16.53
CA TYR A 202 11.05 -6.00 16.04
C TYR A 202 11.69 -6.25 14.65
N ASN A 203 12.39 -7.37 14.50
CA ASN A 203 13.17 -7.70 13.30
C ASN A 203 14.39 -6.78 13.06
N LYS A 204 15.01 -6.30 14.13
CA LYS A 204 16.20 -5.41 14.11
C LYS A 204 17.27 -5.87 13.11
N TRP A 205 17.55 -7.16 13.00
CA TRP A 205 18.55 -7.68 12.05
C TRP A 205 18.25 -7.27 10.60
N HIS A 206 16.99 -7.39 10.16
CA HIS A 206 16.61 -6.99 8.79
C HIS A 206 16.72 -5.49 8.60
N TRP A 207 16.32 -4.70 9.60
CA TRP A 207 16.45 -3.26 9.56
C TRP A 207 17.91 -2.82 9.52
N ASP A 208 18.80 -3.47 10.28
CA ASP A 208 20.24 -3.21 10.23
C ASP A 208 20.81 -3.50 8.82
N GLN A 209 20.36 -4.59 8.16
CA GLN A 209 20.76 -4.88 6.78
C GLN A 209 20.26 -3.83 5.78
N ILE A 210 19.01 -3.39 5.91
CA ILE A 210 18.45 -2.30 5.10
C ILE A 210 19.24 -1.02 5.33
N GLY A 211 19.48 -0.67 6.59
CA GLY A 211 20.28 0.48 6.97
C GLY A 211 21.70 0.43 6.38
N ASN A 212 22.38 -0.70 6.46
CA ASN A 212 23.72 -0.88 5.89
C ASN A 212 23.73 -0.67 4.36
N ILE A 213 22.69 -1.12 3.65
CA ILE A 213 22.58 -0.89 2.20
C ILE A 213 22.42 0.61 1.92
N TYR A 214 21.39 1.24 2.51
CA TYR A 214 21.06 2.64 2.23
C TYR A 214 22.14 3.63 2.71
N THR A 215 22.90 3.27 3.72
CA THR A 215 23.96 4.16 4.28
C THR A 215 25.36 3.82 3.78
N ALA A 216 25.50 2.83 2.89
CA ALA A 216 26.81 2.27 2.53
C ALA A 216 27.67 1.95 3.77
N ASN A 217 27.12 1.14 4.69
CA ASN A 217 27.73 0.82 5.98
C ASN A 217 28.08 2.08 6.81
N LYS A 218 27.11 2.99 6.94
CA LYS A 218 27.24 4.26 7.69
C LYS A 218 28.24 5.28 7.11
N THR A 219 28.62 5.13 5.85
CA THR A 219 29.47 6.10 5.15
C THR A 219 28.72 7.36 4.73
N LEU A 220 27.41 7.23 4.42
CA LEU A 220 26.53 8.34 4.08
C LEU A 220 25.83 8.90 5.33
N ASN A 221 25.49 10.19 5.30
CA ASN A 221 24.58 10.76 6.29
C ASN A 221 23.23 10.03 6.25
N TYR A 222 22.65 9.79 7.39
CA TYR A 222 21.33 9.16 7.48
C TYR A 222 20.54 9.63 8.68
N LYS A 223 19.23 9.52 8.58
CA LYS A 223 18.29 9.70 9.68
C LYS A 223 17.33 8.49 9.68
N ILE A 224 17.11 7.93 10.85
CA ILE A 224 16.13 6.87 11.08
C ILE A 224 14.87 7.53 11.64
N GLN A 225 13.72 7.15 11.09
CA GLN A 225 12.40 7.45 11.63
C GLN A 225 11.74 6.13 12.02
N GLU A 226 11.36 6.03 13.28
CA GLU A 226 10.67 4.87 13.81
C GLU A 226 9.31 4.66 13.14
N ALA A 227 8.79 3.43 13.20
CA ALA A 227 7.47 3.11 12.67
C ALA A 227 6.40 3.96 13.35
N LEU A 228 5.50 4.48 12.55
CA LEU A 228 4.36 5.28 12.99
C LEU A 228 3.07 4.48 12.88
N PRO A 229 2.07 4.78 13.72
CA PRO A 229 0.71 4.32 13.51
C PRO A 229 0.21 4.63 12.09
N VAL A 230 -0.68 3.82 11.57
CA VAL A 230 -1.14 3.93 10.18
C VAL A 230 -1.83 5.26 9.86
N ASP A 231 -2.44 5.88 10.83
CA ASP A 231 -3.11 7.20 10.75
C ASP A 231 -2.13 8.40 10.86
N LEU A 232 -0.85 8.12 11.15
CA LEU A 232 0.24 9.10 11.18
C LEU A 232 1.35 8.79 10.16
N TYR A 233 1.21 7.69 9.40
CA TYR A 233 2.23 7.16 8.50
C TYR A 233 2.75 8.18 7.49
N MET A 234 1.89 9.08 7.00
CA MET A 234 2.26 10.11 6.04
C MET A 234 3.27 11.14 6.58
N ASN A 235 3.50 11.19 7.90
CA ASN A 235 4.55 12.04 8.46
C ASN A 235 5.97 11.58 8.06
N HIS A 236 6.14 10.31 7.67
CA HIS A 236 7.39 9.82 7.08
C HIS A 236 7.80 10.53 5.79
N TYR A 237 6.84 11.11 5.09
CA TYR A 237 7.09 11.82 3.83
C TYR A 237 7.38 13.32 4.02
N ALA A 238 7.19 13.88 5.24
CA ALA A 238 7.27 15.30 5.47
C ALA A 238 8.66 15.89 5.20
N GLU A 239 9.73 15.13 5.46
CA GLU A 239 11.11 15.52 5.23
C GLU A 239 11.72 14.98 3.93
N ALA A 240 10.96 14.25 3.11
CA ALA A 240 11.50 13.60 1.93
C ALA A 240 11.54 14.54 0.72
N ASP A 241 12.67 14.57 -0.01
CA ASP A 241 12.79 15.26 -1.30
C ASP A 241 12.61 14.34 -2.49
N MET A 242 12.85 13.05 -2.31
CA MET A 242 12.65 12.03 -3.33
C MET A 242 12.50 10.65 -2.69
N LEU A 243 11.76 9.75 -3.35
CA LEU A 243 11.49 8.41 -2.86
C LEU A 243 12.08 7.34 -3.79
N LEU A 244 12.76 6.34 -3.22
CA LEU A 244 13.28 5.19 -3.98
C LEU A 244 12.32 3.99 -3.84
N CYS A 245 11.88 3.45 -4.97
CA CYS A 245 10.99 2.28 -5.04
C CYS A 245 11.61 1.15 -5.90
N PRO A 246 12.62 0.44 -5.36
CA PRO A 246 13.38 -0.57 -6.10
C PRO A 246 12.66 -1.93 -6.06
N LEU A 247 11.57 -2.13 -6.78
CA LEU A 247 10.91 -3.43 -6.84
C LEU A 247 11.65 -4.41 -7.75
N LEU A 248 11.84 -5.65 -7.28
CA LEU A 248 12.30 -6.78 -8.11
C LEU A 248 11.26 -7.13 -9.17
N ASP A 249 11.76 -7.56 -10.33
CA ASP A 249 10.89 -8.06 -11.38
C ASP A 249 10.43 -9.49 -11.10
N ASN A 250 9.26 -9.60 -10.49
CA ASN A 250 8.58 -10.85 -10.24
C ASN A 250 7.06 -10.66 -10.27
N ARG A 251 6.31 -11.76 -10.40
CA ARG A 251 4.85 -11.73 -10.53
C ARG A 251 4.17 -11.03 -9.35
N PHE A 252 4.61 -11.28 -8.12
CA PHE A 252 4.04 -10.66 -6.93
C PHE A 252 4.15 -9.14 -6.98
N ASN A 253 5.34 -8.61 -7.27
CA ASN A 253 5.57 -7.18 -7.35
C ASN A 253 4.84 -6.51 -8.52
N ARG A 254 4.72 -7.17 -9.68
CA ARG A 254 3.92 -6.66 -10.80
C ARG A 254 2.43 -6.56 -10.51
N LEU A 255 1.94 -7.32 -9.53
CA LEU A 255 0.54 -7.35 -9.10
C LEU A 255 0.29 -6.56 -7.81
N LYS A 256 1.27 -5.78 -7.35
CA LYS A 256 1.08 -4.82 -6.25
C LYS A 256 0.29 -3.59 -6.68
N SER A 257 -0.28 -2.91 -5.69
CA SER A 257 -0.86 -1.59 -5.90
C SER A 257 0.22 -0.50 -6.02
N ASN A 258 -0.16 0.64 -6.57
CA ASN A 258 0.70 1.81 -6.75
C ASN A 258 0.67 2.78 -5.56
N LEU A 259 0.28 2.33 -4.37
CA LEU A 259 0.00 3.17 -3.20
C LEU A 259 1.15 4.14 -2.85
N LYS A 260 2.42 3.70 -2.95
CA LYS A 260 3.57 4.59 -2.71
C LYS A 260 3.62 5.82 -3.64
N ALA A 261 3.13 5.68 -4.87
CA ALA A 261 3.04 6.81 -5.79
C ALA A 261 1.96 7.80 -5.34
N LEU A 262 0.85 7.29 -4.82
CA LEU A 262 -0.22 8.13 -4.28
C LEU A 262 0.27 8.90 -3.04
N GLU A 263 0.88 8.18 -2.09
CA GLU A 263 1.42 8.76 -0.86
C GLU A 263 2.48 9.84 -1.15
N ALA A 264 3.42 9.57 -2.04
CA ALA A 264 4.42 10.56 -2.46
C ALA A 264 3.77 11.78 -3.16
N GLY A 265 2.75 11.54 -3.97
CA GLY A 265 2.00 12.60 -4.67
C GLY A 265 1.27 13.56 -3.72
N VAL A 266 0.83 13.11 -2.53
CA VAL A 266 0.26 14.00 -1.50
C VAL A 266 1.22 15.15 -1.17
N ARG A 267 2.51 14.85 -1.11
CA ARG A 267 3.59 15.77 -0.73
C ARG A 267 4.34 16.37 -1.91
N TYR A 268 3.89 16.09 -3.15
CA TYR A 268 4.60 16.49 -4.36
C TYR A 268 6.06 16.00 -4.39
N ILE A 269 6.27 14.74 -3.98
CA ILE A 269 7.58 14.09 -3.93
C ILE A 269 7.78 13.25 -5.20
N PRO A 270 8.89 13.41 -5.93
CA PRO A 270 9.21 12.56 -7.05
C PRO A 270 9.56 11.13 -6.60
N ILE A 271 9.11 10.15 -7.38
CA ILE A 271 9.44 8.74 -7.17
C ILE A 271 10.40 8.28 -8.25
N LEU A 272 11.40 7.53 -7.83
CA LEU A 272 12.30 6.80 -8.71
C LEU A 272 11.94 5.31 -8.64
N ALA A 273 11.54 4.74 -9.77
CA ALA A 273 11.19 3.33 -9.90
C ALA A 273 11.56 2.82 -11.28
N TYR A 274 11.69 1.51 -11.46
CA TYR A 274 11.81 0.94 -12.80
C TYR A 274 10.54 1.13 -13.62
N ASN A 275 10.68 1.22 -14.95
CA ASN A 275 9.55 1.22 -15.88
C ASN A 275 8.92 -0.19 -15.97
N ARG A 276 8.25 -0.58 -14.94
CA ARG A 276 7.51 -1.84 -14.81
C ARG A 276 6.38 -1.71 -13.79
N ASP A 277 5.42 -2.62 -13.86
CA ASP A 277 4.33 -2.67 -12.90
C ASP A 277 4.83 -2.76 -11.44
N PRO A 278 4.17 -2.08 -10.50
CA PRO A 278 2.91 -1.34 -10.64
C PRO A 278 3.08 0.13 -11.09
N TYR A 279 4.30 0.55 -11.44
CA TYR A 279 4.60 1.96 -11.70
C TYR A 279 4.62 2.33 -13.18
N ALA A 280 4.60 1.37 -14.11
CA ALA A 280 4.60 1.63 -15.55
C ALA A 280 3.37 2.44 -16.02
N ASP A 281 2.22 2.26 -15.34
CA ASP A 281 0.97 2.94 -15.68
C ASP A 281 0.89 4.39 -15.16
N ILE A 282 1.88 4.84 -14.39
CA ILE A 282 1.90 6.20 -13.82
C ILE A 282 2.90 7.05 -14.61
N PRO A 283 2.43 7.90 -15.53
CA PRO A 283 3.31 8.60 -16.48
C PRO A 283 4.18 9.69 -15.81
N THR A 284 3.92 10.00 -14.57
CA THR A 284 4.58 11.07 -13.82
C THR A 284 5.75 10.58 -12.95
N ILE A 285 5.98 9.27 -12.90
CA ILE A 285 7.10 8.69 -12.17
C ILE A 285 8.39 8.80 -12.98
N PHE A 286 9.52 9.03 -12.30
CA PHE A 286 10.81 8.98 -12.94
C PHE A 286 11.24 7.52 -13.12
N HIS A 287 11.27 7.06 -14.38
CA HIS A 287 11.68 5.69 -14.68
C HIS A 287 13.20 5.57 -14.71
N VAL A 288 13.70 4.69 -13.85
CA VAL A 288 15.13 4.44 -13.63
C VAL A 288 15.66 3.41 -14.63
N ASP A 289 16.74 3.77 -15.31
CA ASP A 289 17.57 2.83 -16.09
C ASP A 289 18.82 2.41 -15.32
N ASN A 290 19.42 3.36 -14.61
CA ASN A 290 20.60 3.18 -13.79
C ASN A 290 20.45 3.90 -12.46
N TRP A 291 20.34 3.15 -11.36
CA TRP A 291 20.10 3.71 -10.03
C TRP A 291 21.14 4.75 -9.59
N GLU A 292 22.42 4.50 -9.80
CA GLU A 292 23.49 5.43 -9.39
C GLU A 292 23.35 6.77 -10.12
N ARG A 293 23.34 6.72 -11.46
CA ARG A 293 23.23 7.91 -12.30
C ARG A 293 21.96 8.69 -11.98
N ASP A 294 20.83 7.97 -11.89
CA ASP A 294 19.51 8.57 -11.84
C ASP A 294 19.18 9.12 -10.45
N ILE A 295 19.63 8.46 -9.37
CA ILE A 295 19.60 9.04 -8.02
C ILE A 295 20.42 10.34 -7.98
N LYS A 296 21.64 10.33 -8.53
CA LYS A 296 22.49 11.51 -8.55
C LYS A 296 21.88 12.67 -9.35
N ARG A 297 21.31 12.39 -10.54
CA ARG A 297 20.62 13.40 -11.35
C ARG A 297 19.45 14.03 -10.61
N MET A 298 18.56 13.22 -10.04
CA MET A 298 17.41 13.70 -9.30
C MET A 298 17.84 14.47 -8.04
N ALA A 299 18.83 13.98 -7.29
CA ALA A 299 19.33 14.63 -6.09
C ALA A 299 19.89 16.04 -6.39
N PHE A 300 20.69 16.21 -7.45
CA PHE A 300 21.34 17.50 -7.73
C PHE A 300 20.55 18.44 -8.64
N SER A 301 19.37 18.05 -9.12
CA SER A 301 18.51 18.92 -9.93
C SER A 301 17.24 19.30 -9.16
N VAL A 302 17.23 20.51 -8.60
CA VAL A 302 16.04 21.07 -7.95
C VAL A 302 14.87 21.13 -8.93
N GLN A 303 15.14 21.55 -10.18
CA GLN A 303 14.12 21.61 -11.22
C GLN A 303 13.50 20.23 -11.48
N MET A 304 14.31 19.17 -11.66
CA MET A 304 13.77 17.82 -11.86
C MET A 304 12.91 17.35 -10.68
N ARG A 305 13.37 17.58 -9.45
CA ARG A 305 12.59 17.22 -8.27
C ARG A 305 11.24 17.92 -8.26
N ASN A 306 11.22 19.23 -8.53
CA ASN A 306 9.99 20.01 -8.58
C ASN A 306 9.08 19.56 -9.72
N ASP A 307 9.60 19.39 -10.94
CA ASP A 307 8.81 19.01 -12.10
C ASP A 307 8.17 17.63 -11.95
N TYR A 308 8.95 16.63 -11.50
CA TYR A 308 8.42 15.27 -11.29
C TYR A 308 7.49 15.21 -10.07
N GLY A 309 7.83 15.93 -8.99
CA GLY A 309 6.99 16.01 -7.81
C GLY A 309 5.64 16.67 -8.12
N GLN A 310 5.65 17.81 -8.80
CA GLN A 310 4.45 18.54 -9.20
C GLN A 310 3.55 17.67 -10.09
N ARG A 311 4.10 17.10 -11.15
CA ARG A 311 3.34 16.22 -12.05
C ARG A 311 2.75 15.01 -11.34
N ASN A 312 3.51 14.38 -10.42
CA ASN A 312 2.99 13.26 -9.64
C ASN A 312 1.85 13.70 -8.72
N GLY A 313 2.00 14.83 -8.02
CA GLY A 313 0.96 15.37 -7.13
C GLY A 313 -0.34 15.72 -7.88
N GLU A 314 -0.24 16.36 -9.03
CA GLU A 314 -1.39 16.69 -9.89
C GLU A 314 -2.09 15.43 -10.41
N TYR A 315 -1.33 14.50 -10.97
CA TYR A 315 -1.85 13.24 -11.51
C TYR A 315 -2.59 12.42 -10.46
N VAL A 316 -2.01 12.24 -9.27
CA VAL A 316 -2.66 11.43 -8.24
C VAL A 316 -3.90 12.10 -7.66
N ARG A 317 -3.94 13.43 -7.55
CA ARG A 317 -5.12 14.19 -7.13
C ARG A 317 -6.26 14.07 -8.14
N GLU A 318 -5.95 14.08 -9.42
CA GLU A 318 -6.95 13.95 -10.48
C GLU A 318 -7.57 12.55 -10.52
N HIS A 319 -6.74 11.49 -10.40
CA HIS A 319 -7.13 10.11 -10.69
C HIS A 319 -7.44 9.26 -9.44
N TYR A 320 -6.96 9.68 -8.26
CA TYR A 320 -7.04 8.86 -7.04
C TYR A 320 -7.68 9.59 -5.86
N ASP A 321 -8.58 10.53 -6.14
CA ASP A 321 -9.39 11.17 -5.11
C ASP A 321 -10.35 10.17 -4.46
N LEU A 322 -10.21 10.00 -3.13
CA LEU A 322 -10.97 8.99 -2.39
C LEU A 322 -12.48 9.27 -2.38
N PHE A 323 -12.90 10.53 -2.45
CA PHE A 323 -14.33 10.85 -2.45
C PHE A 323 -14.99 10.36 -3.74
N LYS A 324 -14.35 10.60 -4.90
CA LYS A 324 -14.82 10.10 -6.20
C LYS A 324 -14.81 8.57 -6.26
N ILE A 325 -13.75 7.94 -5.74
CA ILE A 325 -13.64 6.47 -5.69
C ILE A 325 -14.72 5.89 -4.78
N ASN A 326 -15.04 6.55 -3.68
CA ASN A 326 -16.10 6.10 -2.77
C ASN A 326 -17.51 6.19 -3.38
N GLU A 327 -17.78 7.14 -4.28
CA GLU A 327 -19.04 7.15 -5.04
C GLU A 327 -19.21 5.85 -5.83
N THR A 328 -18.14 5.43 -6.53
CA THR A 328 -18.13 4.16 -7.26
C THR A 328 -18.28 2.95 -6.31
N ARG A 329 -17.52 2.95 -5.20
CA ARG A 329 -17.61 1.89 -4.17
C ARG A 329 -19.03 1.76 -3.62
N PHE A 330 -19.65 2.88 -3.29
CA PHE A 330 -21.01 2.94 -2.77
C PHE A 330 -22.02 2.38 -3.77
N ALA A 331 -21.92 2.80 -5.04
CA ALA A 331 -22.81 2.29 -6.09
C ALA A 331 -22.69 0.77 -6.28
N ILE A 332 -21.45 0.24 -6.29
CA ILE A 332 -21.18 -1.19 -6.41
C ILE A 332 -21.79 -1.96 -5.22
N TYR A 333 -21.57 -1.50 -3.99
CA TYR A 333 -22.07 -2.18 -2.79
C TYR A 333 -23.59 -2.10 -2.67
N SER A 334 -24.19 -0.96 -3.03
CA SER A 334 -25.65 -0.80 -3.01
C SER A 334 -26.36 -1.73 -4.01
N LYS A 335 -25.81 -1.83 -5.23
CA LYS A 335 -26.34 -2.75 -6.25
C LYS A 335 -26.33 -4.22 -5.82
N LEU A 336 -25.41 -4.59 -4.92
CA LEU A 336 -25.30 -5.98 -4.45
C LEU A 336 -26.45 -6.38 -3.51
N ILE A 337 -27.14 -5.43 -2.88
CA ILE A 337 -28.24 -5.64 -1.93
C ILE A 337 -29.63 -5.33 -2.51
N GLU A 338 -29.70 -4.86 -3.74
CA GLU A 338 -30.93 -4.72 -4.53
C GLU A 338 -31.39 -6.08 -5.08
#